data_c863c92535ff2a595076e34696ca7d06
#
_entry.id   c863c92535ff2a595076e34696ca7d06
#
_cell.length_a   1.000
_cell.length_b   1.000
_cell.length_c   1.000
_cell.angle_alpha   90.00
_cell.angle_beta   90.00
_cell.angle_gamma   90.00
#
_symmetry.space_group_name_H-M   'P 1'
#
loop_
_entity.id
_entity.type
_entity.pdbx_description
1 polymer ?
#
loop_
_entity_poly.entity_id
_entity_poly.type
_entity_poly.pdbx_seq_one_letter_code
_entity_poly.pdbx_strand_id
1 'polypeptide(L)'
;MSMIAFWGAVELGLVYAFVAIGVYLAFRVLDFPDLTVDGSFPLGAAVTAVLIIAGVNPWLAAGVAMVAGAGAGLVTAMLNVRFRILNLLASILTMIALFSVNLRVMGKPNVALINADTMLSPFFGHGLRDFYVRPLFVGVLVIVAVFLVWRFLESDAGLSMRATGANARMARAQGVNTNRQIYLGIALSNALVALGGALFAQTNGFADVTSGVGTIVVGLAAVIIGETLFGARGILMALIGCVLGSILYRIAIQLALSSDVLGLQASDLNLVTAVLVTVALVLPRLRRGGAAS
;
A
#
# COMPACT_ATOMS: atom_id res chain seq x y z
N MET A 1 -11.89 -19.56 -13.82
CA MET A 1 -11.03 -19.21 -12.68
C MET A 1 -11.04 -20.35 -11.67
N SER A 2 -9.87 -20.89 -11.26
CA SER A 2 -9.82 -21.94 -10.26
C SER A 2 -10.06 -21.35 -8.86
N MET A 3 -10.55 -22.16 -7.91
CA MET A 3 -10.76 -21.75 -6.53
C MET A 3 -9.46 -21.25 -5.87
N ILE A 4 -8.34 -21.88 -6.23
CA ILE A 4 -6.98 -21.52 -5.78
C ILE A 4 -6.59 -20.11 -6.26
N ALA A 5 -6.83 -19.81 -7.54
CA ALA A 5 -6.53 -18.50 -8.10
C ALA A 5 -7.39 -17.38 -7.48
N PHE A 6 -8.64 -17.69 -7.11
CA PHE A 6 -9.51 -16.74 -6.42
C PHE A 6 -8.96 -16.38 -5.03
N TRP A 7 -8.62 -17.38 -4.21
CA TRP A 7 -8.09 -17.12 -2.87
C TRP A 7 -6.72 -16.46 -2.90
N GLY A 8 -5.86 -16.79 -3.87
CA GLY A 8 -4.60 -16.09 -4.10
C GLY A 8 -4.80 -14.62 -4.48
N ALA A 9 -5.82 -14.29 -5.28
CA ALA A 9 -6.16 -12.91 -5.59
C ALA A 9 -6.67 -12.14 -4.35
N VAL A 10 -7.46 -12.80 -3.49
CA VAL A 10 -7.92 -12.22 -2.21
C VAL A 10 -6.74 -11.96 -1.28
N GLU A 11 -5.81 -12.93 -1.14
CA GLU A 11 -4.60 -12.79 -0.32
C GLU A 11 -3.76 -11.59 -0.78
N LEU A 12 -3.45 -11.50 -2.06
CA LEU A 12 -2.73 -10.35 -2.62
C LEU A 12 -3.52 -9.05 -2.46
N GLY A 13 -4.84 -9.08 -2.63
CA GLY A 13 -5.70 -7.93 -2.38
C GLY A 13 -5.60 -7.40 -0.96
N LEU A 14 -5.55 -8.30 0.03
CA LEU A 14 -5.37 -7.96 1.44
C LEU A 14 -3.97 -7.39 1.74
N VAL A 15 -2.91 -7.93 1.11
CA VAL A 15 -1.56 -7.38 1.22
C VAL A 15 -1.51 -5.95 0.67
N TYR A 16 -2.10 -5.72 -0.51
CA TYR A 16 -2.17 -4.39 -1.11
C TYR A 16 -3.16 -3.44 -0.40
N ALA A 17 -4.00 -3.94 0.50
CA ALA A 17 -4.83 -3.09 1.36
C ALA A 17 -3.98 -2.19 2.27
N PHE A 18 -2.80 -2.66 2.74
CA PHE A 18 -1.86 -1.82 3.49
C PHE A 18 -1.34 -0.66 2.64
N VAL A 19 -1.05 -0.93 1.37
CA VAL A 19 -0.67 0.12 0.41
C VAL A 19 -1.81 1.10 0.20
N ALA A 20 -3.03 0.61 -0.03
CA ALA A 20 -4.21 1.44 -0.24
C ALA A 20 -4.49 2.35 0.97
N ILE A 21 -4.36 1.84 2.20
CA ILE A 21 -4.52 2.63 3.43
C ILE A 21 -3.40 3.67 3.55
N GLY A 22 -2.14 3.32 3.24
CA GLY A 22 -1.03 4.26 3.22
C GLY A 22 -1.25 5.38 2.21
N VAL A 23 -1.60 5.04 0.97
CA VAL A 23 -1.93 6.00 -0.10
C VAL A 23 -3.13 6.86 0.29
N TYR A 24 -4.17 6.29 0.91
CA TYR A 24 -5.31 7.07 1.43
C TYR A 24 -4.86 8.13 2.43
N LEU A 25 -3.96 7.81 3.35
CA LEU A 25 -3.43 8.77 4.33
C LEU A 25 -2.67 9.91 3.65
N ALA A 26 -1.79 9.61 2.68
CA ALA A 26 -1.01 10.62 1.99
C ALA A 26 -1.89 11.48 1.07
N PHE A 27 -2.66 10.85 0.16
CA PHE A 27 -3.37 11.56 -0.91
C PHE A 27 -4.71 12.15 -0.48
N ARG A 28 -5.47 11.44 0.40
CA ARG A 28 -6.84 11.87 0.76
C ARG A 28 -6.89 12.62 2.08
N VAL A 29 -6.12 12.17 3.07
CA VAL A 29 -6.14 12.78 4.40
C VAL A 29 -5.23 14.00 4.44
N LEU A 30 -4.02 13.91 3.88
CA LEU A 30 -3.00 14.97 3.97
C LEU A 30 -2.93 15.86 2.72
N ASP A 31 -3.56 15.46 1.61
CA ASP A 31 -3.47 16.10 0.29
C ASP A 31 -2.01 16.25 -0.21
N PHE A 32 -1.22 15.21 0.02
CA PHE A 32 0.19 15.14 -0.32
C PHE A 32 0.41 14.01 -1.34
N PRO A 33 0.62 14.32 -2.63
CA PRO A 33 0.98 13.31 -3.63
C PRO A 33 2.36 12.73 -3.31
N ASP A 34 2.41 11.47 -2.89
CA ASP A 34 3.61 10.78 -2.45
C ASP A 34 3.92 9.56 -3.32
N LEU A 35 4.91 9.68 -4.20
CA LEU A 35 5.42 8.59 -5.02
C LEU A 35 6.49 7.75 -4.32
N THR A 36 6.89 8.12 -3.09
CA THR A 36 7.84 7.33 -2.29
C THR A 36 7.32 5.92 -2.07
N VAL A 37 6.00 5.72 -2.12
CA VAL A 37 5.30 4.42 -2.03
C VAL A 37 5.94 3.35 -2.92
N ASP A 38 6.26 3.69 -4.19
CA ASP A 38 6.88 2.75 -5.13
C ASP A 38 8.30 2.32 -4.70
N GLY A 39 8.97 3.12 -3.88
CA GLY A 39 10.27 2.78 -3.27
C GLY A 39 10.15 2.10 -1.91
N SER A 40 9.16 2.51 -1.10
CA SER A 40 8.97 2.01 0.26
C SER A 40 8.38 0.60 0.30
N PHE A 41 7.59 0.22 -0.67
CA PHE A 41 7.07 -1.14 -0.77
C PHE A 41 8.20 -2.18 -0.96
N PRO A 42 9.08 -2.06 -1.98
CA PRO A 42 10.22 -2.97 -2.10
C PRO A 42 11.24 -2.80 -0.98
N LEU A 43 11.35 -1.64 -0.31
CA LEU A 43 12.16 -1.47 0.88
C LEU A 43 11.68 -2.40 2.01
N GLY A 44 10.37 -2.42 2.25
CA GLY A 44 9.77 -3.31 3.23
C GLY A 44 10.03 -4.78 2.92
N ALA A 45 9.87 -5.18 1.65
CA ALA A 45 10.17 -6.52 1.18
C ALA A 45 11.65 -6.88 1.36
N ALA A 46 12.56 -5.97 0.96
CA ALA A 46 14.01 -6.13 1.03
C ALA A 46 14.50 -6.32 2.47
N VAL A 47 14.12 -5.40 3.36
CA VAL A 47 14.51 -5.44 4.78
C VAL A 47 14.02 -6.72 5.43
N THR A 48 12.76 -7.08 5.20
CA THR A 48 12.18 -8.31 5.78
C THR A 48 12.87 -9.55 5.25
N ALA A 49 13.10 -9.65 3.94
CA ALA A 49 13.74 -10.82 3.35
C ALA A 49 15.17 -11.01 3.87
N VAL A 50 15.96 -9.96 3.95
CA VAL A 50 17.34 -10.03 4.44
C VAL A 50 17.39 -10.41 5.93
N LEU A 51 16.53 -9.85 6.76
CA LEU A 51 16.47 -10.16 8.18
C LEU A 51 16.01 -11.61 8.45
N ILE A 52 15.04 -12.11 7.71
CA ILE A 52 14.57 -13.48 7.82
C ILE A 52 15.69 -14.47 7.43
N ILE A 53 16.42 -14.21 6.33
CA ILE A 53 17.57 -15.02 5.93
C ILE A 53 18.69 -14.98 6.97
N ALA A 54 18.85 -13.86 7.67
CA ALA A 54 19.79 -13.74 8.79
C ALA A 54 19.31 -14.43 10.08
N GLY A 55 18.15 -15.11 10.06
CA GLY A 55 17.61 -15.84 11.21
C GLY A 55 16.84 -14.98 12.22
N VAL A 56 16.49 -13.74 11.87
CA VAL A 56 15.68 -12.87 12.72
C VAL A 56 14.22 -13.32 12.67
N ASN A 57 13.53 -13.24 13.81
CA ASN A 57 12.11 -13.56 13.90
C ASN A 57 11.29 -12.75 12.87
N PRO A 58 10.40 -13.40 12.07
CA PRO A 58 9.63 -12.75 11.01
C PRO A 58 8.78 -11.56 11.46
N TRP A 59 8.26 -11.57 12.69
CA TRP A 59 7.51 -10.47 13.29
C TRP A 59 8.38 -9.24 13.55
N LEU A 60 9.59 -9.48 14.09
CA LEU A 60 10.57 -8.41 14.29
C LEU A 60 11.05 -7.86 12.95
N ALA A 61 11.28 -8.71 11.96
CA ALA A 61 11.68 -8.30 10.61
C ALA A 61 10.64 -7.37 9.96
N ALA A 62 9.34 -7.68 10.09
CA ALA A 62 8.28 -6.82 9.60
C ALA A 62 8.17 -5.50 10.39
N GLY A 63 8.40 -5.53 11.71
CA GLY A 63 8.46 -4.31 12.53
C GLY A 63 9.61 -3.39 12.11
N VAL A 64 10.80 -3.94 11.86
CA VAL A 64 11.96 -3.18 11.36
C VAL A 64 11.69 -2.62 9.97
N ALA A 65 11.06 -3.40 9.09
CA ALA A 65 10.66 -2.94 7.76
C ALA A 65 9.69 -1.74 7.83
N MET A 66 8.72 -1.78 8.76
CA MET A 66 7.80 -0.68 9.01
C MET A 66 8.54 0.59 9.46
N VAL A 67 9.53 0.46 10.35
CA VAL A 67 10.37 1.59 10.79
C VAL A 67 11.23 2.12 9.65
N ALA A 68 11.80 1.24 8.81
CA ALA A 68 12.56 1.65 7.63
C ALA A 68 11.68 2.43 6.64
N GLY A 69 10.44 1.98 6.39
CA GLY A 69 9.47 2.72 5.59
C GLY A 69 9.10 4.07 6.18
N ALA A 70 8.88 4.14 7.50
CA ALA A 70 8.68 5.42 8.18
C ALA A 70 9.87 6.36 7.98
N GLY A 71 11.10 5.85 8.06
CA GLY A 71 12.33 6.59 7.78
C GLY A 71 12.37 7.15 6.36
N ALA A 72 12.00 6.35 5.37
CA ALA A 72 11.89 6.78 3.97
C ALA A 72 10.87 7.93 3.81
N GLY A 73 9.69 7.79 4.42
CA GLY A 73 8.68 8.85 4.46
C GLY A 73 9.16 10.11 5.15
N LEU A 74 9.90 9.99 6.25
CA LEU A 74 10.51 11.15 6.95
C LEU A 74 11.52 11.89 6.06
N VAL A 75 12.32 11.19 5.25
CA VAL A 75 13.22 11.81 4.28
C VAL A 75 12.43 12.63 3.26
N THR A 76 11.38 12.07 2.68
CA THR A 76 10.48 12.79 1.73
C THR A 76 9.87 14.03 2.40
N ALA A 77 9.33 13.89 3.60
CA ALA A 77 8.76 15.00 4.36
C ALA A 77 9.82 16.07 4.68
N MET A 78 11.05 15.67 5.01
CA MET A 78 12.16 16.58 5.26
C MET A 78 12.52 17.39 4.00
N LEU A 79 12.63 16.74 2.84
CA LEU A 79 12.88 17.41 1.58
C LEU A 79 11.81 18.46 1.26
N ASN A 80 10.55 18.14 1.54
CA ASN A 80 9.44 19.06 1.34
C ASN A 80 9.42 20.21 2.36
N VAL A 81 9.40 19.89 3.65
CA VAL A 81 9.17 20.87 4.72
C VAL A 81 10.40 21.74 4.97
N ARG A 82 11.61 21.12 5.06
CA ARG A 82 12.85 21.83 5.40
C ARG A 82 13.47 22.53 4.20
N PHE A 83 13.52 21.83 3.05
CA PHE A 83 14.15 22.34 1.83
C PHE A 83 13.15 22.99 0.87
N ARG A 84 11.84 22.96 1.19
CA ARG A 84 10.76 23.55 0.39
C ARG A 84 10.69 23.01 -1.04
N ILE A 85 11.11 21.77 -1.24
CA ILE A 85 10.99 21.08 -2.52
C ILE A 85 9.49 20.70 -2.71
N LEU A 86 8.99 20.81 -3.93
CA LEU A 86 7.61 20.41 -4.26
C LEU A 86 7.35 18.95 -3.85
N ASN A 87 6.16 18.65 -3.33
CA ASN A 87 5.78 17.33 -2.81
C ASN A 87 6.12 16.21 -3.79
N LEU A 88 5.69 16.38 -5.04
CA LEU A 88 5.90 15.39 -6.10
C LEU A 88 7.39 15.18 -6.40
N LEU A 89 8.18 16.27 -6.46
CA LEU A 89 9.61 16.17 -6.74
C LEU A 89 10.36 15.54 -5.57
N ALA A 90 10.02 15.90 -4.32
CA ALA A 90 10.62 15.32 -3.12
C ALA A 90 10.40 13.80 -3.07
N SER A 91 9.17 13.35 -3.36
CA SER A 91 8.83 11.92 -3.36
C SER A 91 9.52 11.15 -4.51
N ILE A 92 9.62 11.72 -5.71
CA ILE A 92 10.35 11.12 -6.82
C ILE A 92 11.84 10.96 -6.48
N LEU A 93 12.48 11.98 -5.90
CA LEU A 93 13.88 11.91 -5.50
C LEU A 93 14.12 10.79 -4.48
N THR A 94 13.24 10.70 -3.46
CA THR A 94 13.33 9.62 -2.46
C THR A 94 13.09 8.25 -3.09
N MET A 95 12.10 8.11 -3.97
CA MET A 95 11.82 6.87 -4.69
C MET A 95 13.04 6.37 -5.47
N ILE A 96 13.69 7.25 -6.25
CA ILE A 96 14.90 6.90 -7.02
C ILE A 96 16.04 6.52 -6.07
N ALA A 97 16.25 7.25 -4.98
CA ALA A 97 17.27 6.91 -4.00
C ALA A 97 17.00 5.55 -3.34
N LEU A 98 15.74 5.26 -3.02
CA LEU A 98 15.32 3.98 -2.42
C LEU A 98 15.59 2.78 -3.36
N PHE A 99 15.50 2.94 -4.67
CA PHE A 99 15.87 1.87 -5.59
C PHE A 99 17.31 1.39 -5.37
N SER A 100 18.25 2.33 -5.24
CA SER A 100 19.67 2.02 -4.95
C SER A 100 19.87 1.48 -3.54
N VAL A 101 19.13 2.00 -2.55
CA VAL A 101 19.16 1.49 -1.16
C VAL A 101 18.65 0.06 -1.10
N ASN A 102 17.52 -0.23 -1.74
CA ASN A 102 16.92 -1.57 -1.79
C ASN A 102 17.88 -2.59 -2.41
N LEU A 103 18.51 -2.24 -3.55
CA LEU A 103 19.50 -3.09 -4.19
C LEU A 103 20.73 -3.34 -3.29
N ARG A 104 21.17 -2.32 -2.56
CA ARG A 104 22.30 -2.45 -1.62
C ARG A 104 21.93 -3.30 -0.40
N VAL A 105 20.73 -3.15 0.15
CA VAL A 105 20.22 -3.97 1.27
C VAL A 105 20.12 -5.43 0.87
N MET A 106 19.58 -5.73 -0.32
CA MET A 106 19.40 -7.09 -0.82
C MET A 106 20.70 -7.72 -1.35
N GLY A 107 21.68 -6.91 -1.78
CA GLY A 107 22.92 -7.36 -2.43
C GLY A 107 22.73 -7.97 -3.82
N LYS A 108 21.50 -8.20 -4.25
CA LYS A 108 21.09 -8.75 -5.55
C LYS A 108 19.67 -8.29 -5.89
N PRO A 109 19.27 -8.27 -7.19
CA PRO A 109 17.96 -7.75 -7.60
C PRO A 109 16.76 -8.52 -7.03
N ASN A 110 16.92 -9.82 -6.79
CA ASN A 110 15.88 -10.69 -6.24
C ASN A 110 16.48 -11.58 -5.12
N VAL A 111 15.73 -11.70 -4.03
CA VAL A 111 16.08 -12.52 -2.86
C VAL A 111 14.94 -13.50 -2.61
N ALA A 112 15.20 -14.80 -2.78
CA ALA A 112 14.23 -15.85 -2.49
C ALA A 112 14.29 -16.26 -1.02
N LEU A 113 13.11 -16.46 -0.41
CA LEU A 113 12.90 -16.93 0.96
C LEU A 113 12.66 -18.45 1.00
N ILE A 114 13.42 -19.22 0.20
CA ILE A 114 13.27 -20.67 0.11
C ILE A 114 13.69 -21.28 1.45
N ASN A 115 12.83 -22.10 2.05
CA ASN A 115 13.03 -22.78 3.34
C ASN A 115 13.25 -21.83 4.53
N ALA A 116 12.91 -20.54 4.42
CA ALA A 116 12.99 -19.63 5.54
C ALA A 116 11.65 -19.64 6.31
N ASP A 117 11.73 -19.59 7.64
CA ASP A 117 10.55 -19.45 8.47
C ASP A 117 9.94 -18.07 8.29
N THR A 118 8.66 -18.05 7.92
CA THR A 118 7.86 -16.82 7.77
C THR A 118 6.79 -16.77 8.86
N MET A 119 6.06 -15.67 8.97
CA MET A 119 4.88 -15.58 9.86
C MET A 119 3.82 -16.63 9.52
N LEU A 120 3.83 -17.15 8.29
CA LEU A 120 2.88 -18.15 7.81
C LEU A 120 3.36 -19.58 8.05
N SER A 121 4.65 -19.80 8.35
CA SER A 121 5.22 -21.15 8.54
C SER A 121 4.45 -22.01 9.55
N PRO A 122 3.95 -21.48 10.68
CA PRO A 122 3.18 -22.28 11.64
C PRO A 122 1.85 -22.81 11.08
N PHE A 123 1.37 -22.22 10.00
CA PHE A 123 0.08 -22.56 9.38
C PHE A 123 0.24 -23.45 8.14
N PHE A 124 1.48 -23.77 7.73
CA PHE A 124 1.76 -24.69 6.62
C PHE A 124 1.68 -26.17 7.08
N GLY A 125 1.30 -27.03 6.15
CA GLY A 125 1.32 -28.48 6.37
C GLY A 125 -0.04 -29.11 6.60
N HIS A 126 -1.11 -28.36 6.46
CA HIS A 126 -2.49 -28.86 6.65
C HIS A 126 -3.27 -29.07 5.33
N GLY A 127 -2.58 -29.12 4.20
CA GLY A 127 -3.14 -29.45 2.89
C GLY A 127 -4.07 -28.38 2.33
N LEU A 128 -5.26 -28.75 1.87
CA LEU A 128 -6.23 -27.83 1.28
C LEU A 128 -6.66 -26.66 2.19
N ARG A 129 -6.43 -26.77 3.51
CA ARG A 129 -6.70 -25.69 4.46
C ARG A 129 -5.75 -24.51 4.32
N ASP A 130 -4.56 -24.70 3.76
CA ASP A 130 -3.54 -23.65 3.62
C ASP A 130 -4.07 -22.47 2.74
N PHE A 131 -4.88 -22.76 1.74
CA PHE A 131 -5.46 -21.72 0.86
C PHE A 131 -6.44 -20.78 1.56
N TYR A 132 -7.09 -21.22 2.64
CA TYR A 132 -8.03 -20.39 3.41
C TYR A 132 -7.35 -19.69 4.58
N VAL A 133 -6.36 -20.35 5.19
CA VAL A 133 -5.68 -19.85 6.38
C VAL A 133 -4.82 -18.64 6.08
N ARG A 134 -4.11 -18.62 4.95
CA ARG A 134 -3.28 -17.47 4.54
C ARG A 134 -4.07 -16.16 4.39
N PRO A 135 -5.13 -16.09 3.55
CA PRO A 135 -5.94 -14.89 3.45
C PRO A 135 -6.59 -14.49 4.78
N LEU A 136 -7.01 -15.47 5.59
CA LEU A 136 -7.60 -15.21 6.90
C LEU A 136 -6.59 -14.53 7.84
N PHE A 137 -5.35 -15.03 7.89
CA PHE A 137 -4.28 -14.44 8.70
C PHE A 137 -3.96 -13.01 8.27
N VAL A 138 -3.73 -12.78 6.96
CA VAL A 138 -3.49 -11.43 6.44
C VAL A 138 -4.71 -10.53 6.68
N GLY A 139 -5.94 -11.06 6.56
CA GLY A 139 -7.18 -10.35 6.84
C GLY A 139 -7.27 -9.87 8.29
N VAL A 140 -6.86 -10.68 9.26
CA VAL A 140 -6.79 -10.26 10.68
C VAL A 140 -5.80 -9.09 10.85
N LEU A 141 -4.62 -9.16 10.22
CA LEU A 141 -3.65 -8.06 10.26
C LEU A 141 -4.20 -6.78 9.63
N VAL A 142 -4.93 -6.88 8.52
CA VAL A 142 -5.60 -5.73 7.88
C VAL A 142 -6.65 -5.13 8.80
N ILE A 143 -7.49 -5.96 9.46
CA ILE A 143 -8.50 -5.48 10.41
C ILE A 143 -7.84 -4.70 11.56
N VAL A 144 -6.74 -5.24 12.11
CA VAL A 144 -5.97 -4.55 13.16
C VAL A 144 -5.42 -3.22 12.65
N ALA A 145 -4.83 -3.19 11.44
CA ALA A 145 -4.31 -1.97 10.84
C ALA A 145 -5.41 -0.93 10.60
N VAL A 146 -6.56 -1.34 10.04
CA VAL A 146 -7.74 -0.47 9.85
C VAL A 146 -8.20 0.11 11.19
N PHE A 147 -8.31 -0.71 12.23
CA PHE A 147 -8.71 -0.26 13.55
C PHE A 147 -7.73 0.76 14.16
N LEU A 148 -6.43 0.49 14.06
CA LEU A 148 -5.39 1.40 14.56
C LEU A 148 -5.38 2.73 13.81
N VAL A 149 -5.46 2.70 12.47
CA VAL A 149 -5.50 3.90 11.63
C VAL A 149 -6.79 4.69 11.86
N TRP A 150 -7.94 4.02 11.96
CA TRP A 150 -9.20 4.66 12.29
C TRP A 150 -9.13 5.37 13.65
N ARG A 151 -8.65 4.67 14.67
CA ARG A 151 -8.49 5.24 16.02
C ARG A 151 -7.51 6.42 16.04
N PHE A 152 -6.43 6.33 15.26
CA PHE A 152 -5.49 7.43 15.08
C PHE A 152 -6.15 8.64 14.40
N LEU A 153 -6.90 8.43 13.33
CA LEU A 153 -7.55 9.51 12.58
C LEU A 153 -8.70 10.19 13.35
N GLU A 154 -9.27 9.55 14.34
CA GLU A 154 -10.25 10.14 15.26
C GLU A 154 -9.60 10.85 16.46
N SER A 155 -8.30 10.66 16.71
CA SER A 155 -7.57 11.38 17.75
C SER A 155 -7.32 12.85 17.37
N ASP A 156 -6.91 13.67 18.35
CA ASP A 156 -6.56 15.09 18.13
C ASP A 156 -5.45 15.25 17.09
N ALA A 157 -4.49 14.32 17.07
CA ALA A 157 -3.41 14.31 16.07
C ALA A 157 -3.97 14.02 14.66
N GLY A 158 -4.88 13.05 14.53
CA GLY A 158 -5.54 12.73 13.26
C GLY A 158 -6.49 13.83 12.79
N LEU A 159 -7.22 14.47 13.70
CA LEU A 159 -8.05 15.63 13.40
C LEU A 159 -7.20 16.80 12.86
N SER A 160 -6.08 17.08 13.52
CA SER A 160 -5.11 18.10 13.08
C SER A 160 -4.50 17.78 11.70
N MET A 161 -4.24 16.50 11.42
CA MET A 161 -3.74 16.04 10.11
C MET A 161 -4.80 16.24 9.02
N ARG A 162 -6.04 15.88 9.26
CA ARG A 162 -7.17 16.09 8.33
C ARG A 162 -7.42 17.58 8.08
N ALA A 163 -7.37 18.41 9.13
CA ALA A 163 -7.48 19.87 8.99
C ALA A 163 -6.34 20.43 8.14
N THR A 164 -5.11 19.89 8.29
CA THR A 164 -3.95 20.29 7.49
C THR A 164 -4.14 19.96 6.01
N GLY A 165 -4.64 18.78 5.67
CA GLY A 165 -4.92 18.40 4.29
C GLY A 165 -6.07 19.19 3.68
N ALA A 166 -7.13 19.45 4.45
CA ALA A 166 -8.27 20.22 3.96
C ALA A 166 -7.92 21.70 3.66
N ASN A 167 -7.18 22.37 4.54
CA ASN A 167 -6.69 23.72 4.36
C ASN A 167 -5.53 24.04 5.31
N ALA A 168 -4.30 23.89 4.83
CA ALA A 168 -3.10 24.12 5.62
C ALA A 168 -2.95 25.57 6.14
N ARG A 169 -3.49 26.57 5.43
CA ARG A 169 -3.43 27.98 5.88
C ARG A 169 -4.38 28.20 7.06
N MET A 170 -5.59 27.69 6.97
CA MET A 170 -6.59 27.81 8.03
C MET A 170 -6.17 26.99 9.27
N ALA A 171 -5.65 25.76 9.09
CA ALA A 171 -5.15 24.95 10.17
C ALA A 171 -4.03 25.66 10.96
N ARG A 172 -3.11 26.35 10.27
CA ARG A 172 -2.07 27.17 10.92
C ARG A 172 -2.64 28.35 11.70
N ALA A 173 -3.66 29.01 11.16
CA ALA A 173 -4.32 30.13 11.86
C ALA A 173 -5.02 29.68 13.14
N GLN A 174 -5.42 28.41 13.23
CA GLN A 174 -5.97 27.75 14.43
C GLN A 174 -4.89 27.17 15.35
N GLY A 175 -3.60 27.44 15.10
CA GLY A 175 -2.49 26.99 15.95
C GLY A 175 -1.96 25.59 15.63
N VAL A 176 -2.44 24.91 14.59
CA VAL A 176 -1.94 23.59 14.19
C VAL A 176 -0.56 23.69 13.54
N ASN A 177 0.39 22.91 14.04
CA ASN A 177 1.71 22.79 13.41
C ASN A 177 1.61 21.87 12.17
N THR A 178 1.31 22.44 11.01
CA THR A 178 1.13 21.71 9.75
C THR A 178 2.39 20.95 9.31
N ASN A 179 3.59 21.47 9.62
CA ASN A 179 4.82 20.79 9.29
C ASN A 179 4.94 19.45 10.04
N ARG A 180 4.61 19.44 11.35
CA ARG A 180 4.60 18.21 12.15
C ARG A 180 3.59 17.20 11.61
N GLN A 181 2.43 17.67 11.13
CA GLN A 181 1.41 16.79 10.56
C GLN A 181 1.87 16.16 9.24
N ILE A 182 2.62 16.91 8.40
CA ILE A 182 3.22 16.35 7.17
C ILE A 182 4.24 15.25 7.53
N TYR A 183 5.17 15.51 8.49
CA TYR A 183 6.12 14.49 8.92
C TYR A 183 5.44 13.22 9.41
N LEU A 184 4.44 13.35 10.29
CA LEU A 184 3.72 12.22 10.86
C LEU A 184 2.94 11.46 9.79
N GLY A 185 2.21 12.18 8.92
CA GLY A 185 1.35 11.54 7.92
C GLY A 185 2.14 10.78 6.86
N ILE A 186 3.19 11.38 6.33
CA ILE A 186 4.03 10.72 5.30
C ILE A 186 4.84 9.57 5.90
N ALA A 187 5.35 9.71 7.14
CA ALA A 187 6.01 8.61 7.83
C ALA A 187 5.06 7.43 8.08
N LEU A 188 3.84 7.68 8.57
CA LEU A 188 2.84 6.64 8.82
C LEU A 188 2.37 5.98 7.51
N SER A 189 2.15 6.76 6.45
CA SER A 189 1.81 6.25 5.12
C SER A 189 2.85 5.25 4.63
N ASN A 190 4.12 5.66 4.59
CA ASN A 190 5.23 4.83 4.11
C ASN A 190 5.54 3.65 5.05
N ALA A 191 5.28 3.77 6.36
CA ALA A 191 5.35 2.65 7.31
C ALA A 191 4.36 1.54 6.95
N LEU A 192 3.10 1.90 6.66
CA LEU A 192 2.07 0.95 6.25
C LEU A 192 2.38 0.31 4.89
N VAL A 193 2.87 1.11 3.95
CA VAL A 193 3.29 0.59 2.64
C VAL A 193 4.44 -0.41 2.77
N ALA A 194 5.46 -0.10 3.58
CA ALA A 194 6.58 -1.01 3.84
C ALA A 194 6.13 -2.27 4.58
N LEU A 195 5.15 -2.19 5.49
CA LEU A 195 4.53 -3.35 6.11
C LEU A 195 3.82 -4.23 5.06
N GLY A 196 3.11 -3.62 4.11
CA GLY A 196 2.54 -4.33 2.96
C GLY A 196 3.61 -5.04 2.15
N GLY A 197 4.75 -4.39 1.87
CA GLY A 197 5.91 -5.00 1.20
C GLY A 197 6.53 -6.15 1.99
N ALA A 198 6.64 -6.01 3.32
CA ALA A 198 7.10 -7.06 4.22
C ALA A 198 6.22 -8.31 4.18
N LEU A 199 4.90 -8.12 4.20
CA LEU A 199 3.93 -9.21 4.07
C LEU A 199 3.96 -9.81 2.66
N PHE A 200 4.11 -8.99 1.62
CA PHE A 200 4.26 -9.44 0.24
C PHE A 200 5.44 -10.41 0.09
N ALA A 201 6.61 -10.08 0.63
CA ALA A 201 7.79 -10.94 0.56
C ALA A 201 7.56 -12.27 1.30
N GLN A 202 6.87 -12.26 2.43
CA GLN A 202 6.60 -13.46 3.23
C GLN A 202 5.51 -14.35 2.62
N THR A 203 4.51 -13.76 1.95
CA THR A 203 3.44 -14.52 1.29
C THR A 203 3.87 -15.10 -0.05
N ASN A 204 4.65 -14.35 -0.83
CA ASN A 204 5.12 -14.79 -2.14
C ASN A 204 6.43 -15.58 -2.10
N GLY A 205 7.16 -15.57 -0.96
CA GLY A 205 8.41 -16.31 -0.78
C GLY A 205 9.61 -15.67 -1.48
N PHE A 206 9.53 -14.41 -1.90
CA PHE A 206 10.65 -13.66 -2.48
C PHE A 206 10.46 -12.16 -2.32
N ALA A 207 11.58 -11.42 -2.36
CA ALA A 207 11.63 -9.98 -2.50
C ALA A 207 12.30 -9.61 -3.81
N ASP A 208 11.75 -8.64 -4.54
CA ASP A 208 12.28 -8.14 -5.79
C ASP A 208 12.29 -6.61 -5.79
N VAL A 209 13.39 -6.01 -6.24
CA VAL A 209 13.55 -4.54 -6.24
C VAL A 209 12.54 -3.86 -7.16
N THR A 210 12.09 -4.55 -8.20
CA THR A 210 11.14 -4.00 -9.18
C THR A 210 9.68 -4.17 -8.76
N SER A 211 9.40 -4.90 -7.66
CA SER A 211 8.03 -5.17 -7.19
C SER A 211 7.24 -3.92 -6.78
N GLY A 212 7.93 -2.79 -6.59
CA GLY A 212 7.32 -1.50 -6.25
C GLY A 212 6.81 -0.70 -7.44
N VAL A 213 7.23 -1.03 -8.67
CA VAL A 213 6.87 -0.25 -9.86
C VAL A 213 5.36 -0.32 -10.10
N GLY A 214 4.69 0.84 -10.05
CA GLY A 214 3.25 0.95 -10.22
C GLY A 214 2.42 0.64 -8.98
N THR A 215 3.04 0.37 -7.83
CA THR A 215 2.33 0.10 -6.57
C THR A 215 1.44 1.28 -6.17
N ILE A 216 1.88 2.51 -6.41
CA ILE A 216 1.06 3.71 -6.18
C ILE A 216 -0.21 3.72 -7.03
N VAL A 217 -0.13 3.26 -8.29
CA VAL A 217 -1.29 3.21 -9.20
C VAL A 217 -2.32 2.21 -8.66
N VAL A 218 -1.85 1.05 -8.18
CA VAL A 218 -2.69 0.04 -7.54
C VAL A 218 -3.36 0.61 -6.28
N GLY A 219 -2.58 1.30 -5.43
CA GLY A 219 -3.09 1.93 -4.21
C GLY A 219 -4.16 2.99 -4.50
N LEU A 220 -3.90 3.90 -5.45
CA LEU A 220 -4.87 4.91 -5.87
C LEU A 220 -6.13 4.30 -6.48
N ALA A 221 -5.98 3.27 -7.33
CA ALA A 221 -7.11 2.56 -7.91
C ALA A 221 -7.99 1.95 -6.81
N ALA A 222 -7.38 1.28 -5.83
CA ALA A 222 -8.09 0.69 -4.70
C ALA A 222 -8.87 1.75 -3.89
N VAL A 223 -8.25 2.90 -3.60
CA VAL A 223 -8.90 4.02 -2.92
C VAL A 223 -10.09 4.53 -3.71
N ILE A 224 -9.93 4.78 -5.01
CA ILE A 224 -10.98 5.34 -5.88
C ILE A 224 -12.14 4.34 -6.04
N ILE A 225 -11.85 3.06 -6.27
CA ILE A 225 -12.86 2.01 -6.35
C ILE A 225 -13.64 1.94 -5.03
N GLY A 226 -12.92 1.96 -3.90
CA GLY A 226 -13.53 1.97 -2.58
C GLY A 226 -14.46 3.17 -2.35
N GLU A 227 -14.00 4.39 -2.67
CA GLU A 227 -14.80 5.60 -2.54
C GLU A 227 -16.04 5.62 -3.46
N THR A 228 -15.93 5.07 -4.66
CA THR A 228 -17.05 5.03 -5.61
C THR A 228 -18.14 4.06 -5.19
N LEU A 229 -17.78 2.95 -4.57
CA LEU A 229 -18.72 1.90 -4.16
C LEU A 229 -19.37 2.19 -2.80
N PHE A 230 -18.60 2.69 -1.83
CA PHE A 230 -19.07 2.83 -0.44
C PHE A 230 -19.36 4.28 -0.05
N GLY A 231 -18.94 5.25 -0.85
CA GLY A 231 -19.09 6.68 -0.56
C GLY A 231 -18.22 7.13 0.63
N ALA A 232 -17.85 8.41 0.65
CA ALA A 232 -17.02 8.99 1.73
C ALA A 232 -17.88 9.45 2.93
N ARG A 233 -18.72 8.59 3.51
CA ARG A 233 -19.63 8.97 4.61
C ARG A 233 -18.99 8.95 6.00
N GLY A 234 -17.69 8.61 6.10
CA GLY A 234 -16.94 8.57 7.37
C GLY A 234 -15.58 7.92 7.19
N ILE A 235 -14.66 8.13 8.15
CA ILE A 235 -13.29 7.63 8.09
C ILE A 235 -13.26 6.11 8.02
N LEU A 236 -14.02 5.44 8.90
CA LEU A 236 -14.07 3.98 8.94
C LEU A 236 -14.57 3.40 7.61
N MET A 237 -15.63 3.97 7.03
CA MET A 237 -16.16 3.52 5.74
C MET A 237 -15.16 3.75 4.60
N ALA A 238 -14.40 4.84 4.62
CA ALA A 238 -13.34 5.08 3.65
C ALA A 238 -12.21 4.06 3.76
N LEU A 239 -11.79 3.70 4.98
CA LEU A 239 -10.75 2.68 5.21
C LEU A 239 -11.24 1.28 4.79
N ILE A 240 -12.46 0.90 5.13
CA ILE A 240 -13.09 -0.34 4.66
C ILE A 240 -13.18 -0.32 3.13
N GLY A 241 -13.56 0.82 2.55
CA GLY A 241 -13.56 1.03 1.11
C GLY A 241 -12.20 0.76 0.46
N CYS A 242 -11.11 1.26 1.05
CA CYS A 242 -9.75 0.99 0.57
C CYS A 242 -9.42 -0.52 0.57
N VAL A 243 -9.80 -1.24 1.62
CA VAL A 243 -9.58 -2.69 1.73
C VAL A 243 -10.38 -3.46 0.68
N LEU A 244 -11.68 -3.18 0.60
CA LEU A 244 -12.55 -3.85 -0.37
C LEU A 244 -12.19 -3.47 -1.81
N GLY A 245 -11.80 -2.21 -2.04
CA GLY A 245 -11.31 -1.72 -3.33
C GLY A 245 -10.05 -2.46 -3.79
N SER A 246 -9.10 -2.71 -2.90
CA SER A 246 -7.87 -3.46 -3.23
C SER A 246 -8.16 -4.93 -3.55
N ILE A 247 -9.07 -5.57 -2.83
CA ILE A 247 -9.50 -6.95 -3.10
C ILE A 247 -10.20 -7.02 -4.45
N LEU A 248 -11.18 -6.15 -4.70
CA LEU A 248 -11.91 -6.10 -5.97
C LEU A 248 -10.99 -5.84 -7.17
N TYR A 249 -10.05 -4.92 -7.00
CA TYR A 249 -9.05 -4.62 -8.01
C TYR A 249 -8.20 -5.87 -8.37
N ARG A 250 -7.72 -6.61 -7.36
CA ARG A 250 -6.94 -7.84 -7.58
C ARG A 250 -7.77 -8.97 -8.20
N ILE A 251 -9.01 -9.13 -7.78
CA ILE A 251 -9.95 -10.09 -8.41
C ILE A 251 -10.18 -9.72 -9.88
N ALA A 252 -10.38 -8.43 -10.20
CA ALA A 252 -10.57 -7.98 -11.57
C ALA A 252 -9.34 -8.26 -12.46
N ILE A 253 -8.12 -8.02 -11.96
CA ILE A 253 -6.89 -8.40 -12.66
C ILE A 253 -6.82 -9.90 -12.89
N GLN A 254 -7.09 -10.70 -11.85
CA GLN A 254 -7.03 -12.16 -11.95
C GLN A 254 -8.06 -12.71 -12.94
N LEU A 255 -9.25 -12.12 -12.99
CA LEU A 255 -10.26 -12.47 -13.98
C LEU A 255 -9.81 -12.10 -15.41
N ALA A 256 -9.23 -10.92 -15.59
CA ALA A 256 -8.71 -10.49 -16.89
C ALA A 256 -7.61 -11.43 -17.42
N LEU A 257 -6.66 -11.82 -16.54
CA LEU A 257 -5.58 -12.73 -16.90
C LEU A 257 -6.02 -14.18 -17.07
N SER A 258 -7.13 -14.60 -16.43
CA SER A 258 -7.67 -15.97 -16.55
C SER A 258 -8.63 -16.16 -17.72
N SER A 259 -8.93 -15.09 -18.47
CA SER A 259 -9.81 -15.16 -19.64
C SER A 259 -9.00 -15.52 -20.89
N ASP A 260 -9.17 -16.74 -21.40
CA ASP A 260 -8.54 -17.22 -22.66
C ASP A 260 -8.98 -16.38 -23.88
N VAL A 261 -10.05 -15.61 -23.74
CA VAL A 261 -10.65 -14.80 -24.82
C VAL A 261 -9.74 -13.64 -25.25
N LEU A 262 -8.95 -13.09 -24.32
CA LEU A 262 -8.11 -11.92 -24.58
C LEU A 262 -6.65 -12.28 -24.92
N GLY A 263 -6.25 -13.54 -24.77
CA GLY A 263 -4.89 -13.99 -25.04
C GLY A 263 -3.80 -13.26 -24.20
N LEU A 264 -4.19 -12.66 -23.07
CA LEU A 264 -3.30 -11.86 -22.23
C LEU A 264 -2.32 -12.75 -21.50
N GLN A 265 -1.05 -12.34 -21.49
CA GLN A 265 0.03 -13.01 -20.77
C GLN A 265 0.35 -12.26 -19.47
N ALA A 266 1.11 -12.91 -18.58
CA ALA A 266 1.58 -12.28 -17.34
C ALA A 266 2.42 -11.01 -17.58
N SER A 267 3.07 -10.89 -18.75
CA SER A 267 3.78 -9.68 -19.20
C SER A 267 2.85 -8.47 -19.38
N ASP A 268 1.56 -8.70 -19.64
CA ASP A 268 0.58 -7.64 -19.95
C ASP A 268 -0.08 -7.08 -18.68
N LEU A 269 0.34 -7.52 -17.51
CA LEU A 269 -0.21 -7.14 -16.21
C LEU A 269 -0.24 -5.61 -16.02
N ASN A 270 0.81 -4.91 -16.44
CA ASN A 270 0.88 -3.47 -16.35
C ASN A 270 -0.12 -2.77 -17.28
N LEU A 271 -0.33 -3.30 -18.48
CA LEU A 271 -1.32 -2.81 -19.44
C LEU A 271 -2.75 -3.02 -18.91
N VAL A 272 -3.05 -4.22 -18.41
CA VAL A 272 -4.35 -4.54 -17.78
C VAL A 272 -4.61 -3.62 -16.59
N THR A 273 -3.59 -3.39 -15.76
CA THR A 273 -3.64 -2.45 -14.64
C THR A 273 -4.01 -1.04 -15.10
N ALA A 274 -3.32 -0.51 -16.11
CA ALA A 274 -3.55 0.83 -16.64
C ALA A 274 -4.97 0.99 -17.21
N VAL A 275 -5.46 0.00 -17.95
CA VAL A 275 -6.82 -0.01 -18.52
C VAL A 275 -7.87 -0.06 -17.40
N LEU A 276 -7.73 -0.97 -16.43
CA LEU A 276 -8.67 -1.08 -15.31
C LEU A 276 -8.75 0.22 -14.49
N VAL A 277 -7.59 0.83 -14.20
CA VAL A 277 -7.55 2.11 -13.47
C VAL A 277 -8.21 3.22 -14.27
N THR A 278 -7.94 3.29 -15.58
CA THR A 278 -8.58 4.27 -16.47
C THR A 278 -10.10 4.10 -16.47
N VAL A 279 -10.59 2.89 -16.61
CA VAL A 279 -12.03 2.59 -16.56
C VAL A 279 -12.62 2.97 -15.20
N ALA A 280 -11.95 2.61 -14.10
CA ALA A 280 -12.39 2.96 -12.74
C ALA A 280 -12.49 4.47 -12.50
N LEU A 281 -11.60 5.28 -13.13
CA LEU A 281 -11.61 6.73 -13.03
C LEU A 281 -12.65 7.40 -13.92
N VAL A 282 -12.86 6.89 -15.13
CA VAL A 282 -13.72 7.50 -16.15
C VAL A 282 -15.19 7.15 -15.94
N LEU A 283 -15.50 5.90 -15.58
CA LEU A 283 -16.87 5.41 -15.45
C LEU A 283 -17.74 6.22 -14.46
N PRO A 284 -17.26 6.60 -13.26
CA PRO A 284 -18.02 7.44 -12.34
C PRO A 284 -18.27 8.86 -12.86
N ARG A 285 -17.32 9.40 -13.65
CA ARG A 285 -17.45 10.73 -14.25
C ARG A 285 -18.53 10.78 -15.33
N LEU A 286 -18.60 9.74 -16.17
CA LEU A 286 -19.63 9.60 -17.19
C LEU A 286 -21.03 9.47 -16.59
N ARG A 287 -21.17 8.76 -15.46
CA ARG A 287 -22.46 8.65 -14.75
C ARG A 287 -22.90 9.97 -14.09
N ARG A 288 -21.98 10.82 -13.64
CA ARG A 288 -22.30 12.12 -13.04
C ARG A 288 -22.57 13.21 -14.09
N GLY A 289 -21.96 13.13 -15.26
CA GLY A 289 -22.18 14.06 -16.38
C GLY A 289 -23.55 13.89 -17.06
N GLY A 290 -24.17 12.71 -17.00
CA GLY A 290 -25.51 12.46 -17.52
C GLY A 290 -26.67 12.92 -16.63
N ALA A 291 -26.40 13.42 -15.41
CA ALA A 291 -27.42 13.92 -14.50
C ALA A 291 -27.50 15.46 -14.45
N ALA A 292 -26.72 16.15 -15.30
CA ALA A 292 -26.65 17.63 -15.35
C ALA A 292 -27.04 18.19 -16.73
N SER A 293 -27.72 17.39 -17.58
CA SER A 293 -28.32 17.85 -18.86
C SER A 293 -29.84 17.79 -18.81
#